data_5ec28f3a1550949cb305709fd46dc4a8
#
_entry.id   5ec28f3a1550949cb305709fd46dc4a8
#
_cell.length_a   1.000
_cell.length_b   1.000
_cell.length_c   1.000
_cell.angle_alpha   90.00
_cell.angle_beta   90.00
_cell.angle_gamma   90.00
#
_symmetry.space_group_name_H-M   'P 1'
#
loop_
_entity.id
_entity.type
_entity.pdbx_description
1 polymer ?
#
loop_
_entity_poly.entity_id
_entity_poly.type
_entity_poly.pdbx_seq_one_letter_code
_entity_poly.pdbx_strand_id
1 'polypeptide(L)'
;MLRSTGVPVTVLRAAMIIGSGSASFEILRYLVERLPVMVTPRWVKTRSQPIAVRNVLHYLTACLDTPQTAGRTLDIGGPDVPTYAELMRIMAEERGLPRRWVIPVPVLTPRLSSLWIHFVTPISHRVARPLAEGLRNE
;
A
#
# COMPACT_ATOMS: atom_id res chain seq x y z
N MET A 1 1.08 23.77 2.00
CA MET A 1 2.38 24.39 2.37
C MET A 1 3.36 24.53 1.20
N LEU A 2 3.81 23.47 0.51
CA LEU A 2 4.74 23.62 -0.63
C LEU A 2 4.17 24.45 -1.81
N ARG A 3 2.88 24.35 -2.11
CA ARG A 3 2.24 25.12 -3.20
C ARG A 3 2.05 26.61 -2.91
N SER A 4 2.24 27.07 -1.67
CA SER A 4 2.09 28.48 -1.29
C SER A 4 3.35 29.33 -1.51
N THR A 5 4.45 28.71 -1.95
CA THR A 5 5.76 29.38 -2.13
C THR A 5 5.95 29.98 -3.52
N GLY A 6 4.99 29.85 -4.42
CA GLY A 6 5.11 30.32 -5.83
C GLY A 6 5.97 29.42 -6.72
N VAL A 7 6.59 28.38 -6.15
CA VAL A 7 7.36 27.38 -6.93
C VAL A 7 6.43 26.31 -7.48
N PRO A 8 6.47 25.98 -8.77
CA PRO A 8 5.64 24.91 -9.33
C PRO A 8 6.02 23.55 -8.74
N VAL A 9 5.06 22.91 -8.07
CA VAL A 9 5.26 21.61 -7.39
C VAL A 9 4.56 20.51 -8.16
N THR A 10 5.32 19.54 -8.67
CA THR A 10 4.78 18.29 -9.22
C THR A 10 4.50 17.31 -8.07
N VAL A 11 3.31 16.73 -8.06
CA VAL A 11 2.88 15.74 -7.06
C VAL A 11 2.60 14.42 -7.77
N LEU A 12 3.31 13.36 -7.38
CA LEU A 12 3.02 11.99 -7.81
C LEU A 12 2.23 11.29 -6.71
N ARG A 13 1.05 10.75 -7.06
CA ARG A 13 0.22 9.97 -6.14
C ARG A 13 0.30 8.50 -6.50
N ALA A 14 0.62 7.67 -5.53
CA ALA A 14 0.68 6.21 -5.65
C ALA A 14 -0.20 5.56 -4.60
N ALA A 15 -0.88 4.45 -4.94
CA ALA A 15 -1.71 3.70 -3.99
C ALA A 15 -0.84 2.90 -3.01
N MET A 16 0.02 2.02 -3.51
CA MET A 16 0.96 1.24 -2.72
C MET A 16 2.32 1.20 -3.41
N ILE A 17 3.37 1.55 -2.70
CA ILE A 17 4.74 1.40 -3.21
C ILE A 17 5.31 0.09 -2.70
N ILE A 18 5.70 -0.79 -3.63
CA ILE A 18 6.37 -2.05 -3.33
C ILE A 18 7.87 -1.82 -3.25
N GLY A 19 8.42 -1.97 -2.05
CA GLY A 19 9.84 -1.81 -1.79
C GLY A 19 10.15 -1.78 -0.30
N SER A 20 11.41 -2.01 0.04
CA SER A 20 11.89 -1.96 1.42
C SER A 20 11.64 -0.58 2.02
N GLY A 21 11.14 -0.55 3.26
CA GLY A 21 10.83 0.70 3.97
C GLY A 21 9.44 1.28 3.67
N SER A 22 8.69 0.74 2.71
CA SER A 22 7.29 1.11 2.51
C SER A 22 6.42 0.48 3.60
N ALA A 23 5.79 1.31 4.44
CA ALA A 23 5.01 0.82 5.58
C ALA A 23 3.85 -0.10 5.15
N SER A 24 3.14 0.22 4.08
CA SER A 24 2.05 -0.61 3.55
C SER A 24 2.54 -1.96 3.02
N PHE A 25 3.68 -1.98 2.33
CA PHE A 25 4.30 -3.19 1.84
C PHE A 25 4.83 -4.06 2.99
N GLU A 26 5.47 -3.46 3.99
CA GLU A 26 5.97 -4.18 5.16
C GLU A 26 4.83 -4.81 5.98
N ILE A 27 3.71 -4.12 6.15
CA ILE A 27 2.52 -4.70 6.79
C ILE A 27 2.05 -5.94 6.01
N LEU A 28 1.89 -5.83 4.69
CA LEU A 28 1.48 -6.94 3.84
C LEU A 28 2.45 -8.13 3.98
N ARG A 29 3.76 -7.85 3.94
CA ARG A 29 4.81 -8.85 4.07
C ARG A 29 4.72 -9.59 5.41
N TYR A 30 4.65 -8.86 6.53
CA TYR A 30 4.57 -9.48 7.86
C TYR A 30 3.31 -10.31 8.05
N LEU A 31 2.17 -9.85 7.54
CA LEU A 31 0.91 -10.61 7.58
C LEU A 31 1.06 -11.94 6.84
N VAL A 32 1.60 -11.91 5.63
CA VAL A 32 1.77 -13.10 4.78
C VAL A 32 2.80 -14.06 5.36
N GLU A 33 3.93 -13.57 5.86
CA GLU A 33 4.99 -14.41 6.41
C GLU A 33 4.59 -15.09 7.72
N ARG A 34 3.86 -14.39 8.59
CA ARG A 34 3.55 -14.87 9.95
C ARG A 34 2.24 -15.62 10.09
N LEU A 35 1.25 -15.32 9.25
CA LEU A 35 -0.09 -15.88 9.42
C LEU A 35 -0.45 -16.85 8.30
N PRO A 36 -0.54 -18.17 8.58
CA PRO A 36 -1.06 -19.16 7.63
C PRO A 36 -2.57 -18.95 7.38
N VAL A 37 -3.31 -18.46 8.38
CA VAL A 37 -4.73 -18.11 8.30
C VAL A 37 -4.89 -16.67 8.75
N MET A 38 -5.50 -15.86 7.92
CA MET A 38 -5.73 -14.43 8.16
C MET A 38 -7.22 -14.14 8.20
N VAL A 39 -7.71 -13.69 9.36
CA VAL A 39 -9.04 -13.11 9.50
C VAL A 39 -8.94 -11.63 9.17
N THR A 40 -9.55 -11.21 8.06
CA THR A 40 -9.36 -9.86 7.52
C THR A 40 -10.67 -9.08 7.45
N PRO A 41 -10.65 -7.75 7.59
CA PRO A 41 -11.80 -6.90 7.31
C PRO A 41 -12.17 -6.95 5.81
N ARG A 42 -13.33 -6.40 5.48
CA ARG A 42 -13.83 -6.36 4.09
C ARG A 42 -12.90 -5.62 3.12
N TRP A 43 -12.07 -4.69 3.59
CA TRP A 43 -11.12 -3.95 2.76
C TRP A 43 -10.10 -4.85 2.02
N VAL A 44 -9.94 -6.11 2.43
CA VAL A 44 -9.09 -7.06 1.69
C VAL A 44 -9.55 -7.26 0.24
N LYS A 45 -10.81 -6.93 -0.05
CA LYS A 45 -11.40 -6.96 -1.40
C LYS A 45 -11.22 -5.65 -2.17
N THR A 46 -10.75 -4.58 -1.52
CA THR A 46 -10.45 -3.31 -2.18
C THR A 46 -9.31 -3.51 -3.16
N ARG A 47 -9.45 -2.92 -4.34
CA ARG A 47 -8.43 -2.93 -5.37
C ARG A 47 -7.36 -1.89 -5.06
N SER A 48 -6.14 -2.20 -5.43
CA SER A 48 -5.01 -1.30 -5.32
C SER A 48 -4.16 -1.40 -6.57
N GLN A 49 -3.54 -0.31 -6.97
CA GLN A 49 -2.64 -0.27 -8.10
C GLN A 49 -1.20 -0.13 -7.60
N PRO A 50 -0.53 -1.24 -7.23
CA PRO A 50 0.80 -1.20 -6.68
C PRO A 50 1.84 -0.77 -7.72
N ILE A 51 2.91 -0.12 -7.25
CA ILE A 51 4.02 0.31 -8.09
C ILE A 51 5.35 -0.02 -7.41
N ALA A 52 6.30 -0.54 -8.16
CA ALA A 52 7.64 -0.79 -7.62
C ALA A 52 8.37 0.53 -7.34
N VAL A 53 9.11 0.59 -6.24
CA VAL A 53 9.88 1.78 -5.84
C VAL A 53 10.82 2.27 -6.95
N ARG A 54 11.43 1.37 -7.70
CA ARG A 54 12.29 1.73 -8.85
C ARG A 54 11.54 2.52 -9.92
N ASN A 55 10.25 2.17 -10.17
CA ASN A 55 9.42 2.87 -11.13
C ASN A 55 9.00 4.26 -10.60
N VAL A 56 8.76 4.38 -9.29
CA VAL A 56 8.54 5.69 -8.65
C VAL A 56 9.75 6.59 -8.83
N LEU A 57 10.95 6.07 -8.60
CA LEU A 57 12.20 6.81 -8.81
C LEU A 57 12.37 7.22 -10.29
N HIS A 58 12.04 6.33 -11.23
CA HIS A 58 12.06 6.65 -12.65
C HIS A 58 11.09 7.81 -12.98
N TYR A 59 9.85 7.77 -12.47
CA TYR A 59 8.91 8.88 -12.67
C TYR A 59 9.39 10.18 -12.03
N LEU A 60 9.98 10.13 -10.83
CA LEU A 60 10.54 11.31 -10.18
C LEU A 60 11.66 11.94 -11.01
N THR A 61 12.58 11.13 -11.52
CA THR A 61 13.66 11.64 -12.38
C THR A 61 13.14 12.17 -13.71
N ALA A 62 12.21 11.45 -14.36
CA ALA A 62 11.61 11.89 -15.62
C ALA A 62 10.87 13.23 -15.49
N CYS A 63 10.29 13.53 -14.34
CA CYS A 63 9.64 14.84 -14.09
C CYS A 63 10.65 16.00 -14.15
N LEU A 64 11.92 15.78 -13.86
CA LEU A 64 12.95 16.83 -13.95
C LEU A 64 13.21 17.26 -15.40
N ASP A 65 13.12 16.30 -16.32
CA ASP A 65 13.36 16.51 -17.75
C ASP A 65 12.07 16.79 -18.54
N THR A 66 10.92 16.86 -17.86
CA THR A 66 9.59 17.03 -18.49
C THR A 66 8.89 18.28 -17.92
N PRO A 67 9.14 19.48 -18.48
CA PRO A 67 8.56 20.72 -17.99
C PRO A 67 7.03 20.74 -17.91
N GLN A 68 6.35 19.95 -18.74
CA GLN A 68 4.89 19.82 -18.78
C GLN A 68 4.31 19.22 -17.50
N THR A 69 5.12 18.60 -16.64
CA THR A 69 4.70 18.05 -15.34
C THR A 69 4.70 19.09 -14.23
N ALA A 70 5.32 20.25 -14.46
CA ALA A 70 5.45 21.31 -13.46
C ALA A 70 4.07 21.79 -12.96
N GLY A 71 3.89 21.85 -11.65
CA GLY A 71 2.64 22.27 -11.01
C GLY A 71 1.49 21.25 -11.09
N ARG A 72 1.68 20.09 -11.70
CA ARG A 72 0.63 19.07 -11.89
C ARG A 72 0.60 18.05 -10.75
N THR A 73 -0.58 17.43 -10.59
CA THR A 73 -0.76 16.22 -9.79
C THR A 73 -1.01 15.07 -10.75
N LEU A 74 -0.20 14.02 -10.66
CA LEU A 74 -0.22 12.87 -11.54
C LEU A 74 -0.39 11.60 -10.70
N ASP A 75 -1.28 10.72 -11.14
CA ASP A 75 -1.43 9.40 -10.53
C ASP A 75 -0.47 8.43 -11.22
N ILE A 76 0.27 7.66 -10.43
CA ILE A 76 1.22 6.66 -10.89
C ILE A 76 0.89 5.30 -10.30
N GLY A 77 1.03 4.25 -11.09
CA GLY A 77 0.74 2.87 -10.68
C GLY A 77 1.40 1.87 -11.62
N GLY A 78 1.34 0.61 -11.22
CA GLY A 78 1.70 -0.50 -12.10
C GLY A 78 0.59 -0.82 -13.12
N PRO A 79 0.82 -1.79 -14.01
CA PRO A 79 -0.16 -2.17 -15.03
C PRO A 79 -1.38 -2.90 -14.46
N ASP A 80 -1.23 -3.56 -13.31
CA ASP A 80 -2.24 -4.40 -12.72
C ASP A 80 -2.95 -3.71 -11.55
N VAL A 81 -4.23 -4.07 -11.33
CA VAL A 81 -5.06 -3.52 -10.25
C VAL A 81 -5.64 -4.68 -9.42
N PRO A 82 -4.78 -5.44 -8.71
CA PRO A 82 -5.21 -6.54 -7.86
C PRO A 82 -5.92 -6.06 -6.59
N THR A 83 -6.69 -6.95 -5.98
CA THR A 83 -7.18 -6.80 -4.61
C THR A 83 -6.05 -7.07 -3.60
N TYR A 84 -6.22 -6.61 -2.36
CA TYR A 84 -5.25 -6.94 -1.30
C TYR A 84 -5.15 -8.46 -1.05
N ALA A 85 -6.25 -9.20 -1.19
CA ALA A 85 -6.24 -10.66 -1.11
C ALA A 85 -5.35 -11.30 -2.19
N GLU A 86 -5.44 -10.79 -3.42
CA GLU A 86 -4.59 -11.25 -4.52
C GLU A 86 -3.12 -10.87 -4.30
N LEU A 87 -2.85 -9.66 -3.81
CA LEU A 87 -1.48 -9.26 -3.45
C LEU A 87 -0.88 -10.18 -2.37
N MET A 88 -1.66 -10.54 -1.35
CA MET A 88 -1.22 -11.49 -0.32
C MET A 88 -0.92 -12.87 -0.90
N ARG A 89 -1.74 -13.34 -1.87
CA ARG A 89 -1.51 -14.61 -2.56
C ARG A 89 -0.23 -14.57 -3.39
N ILE A 90 -0.07 -13.54 -4.21
CA ILE A 90 1.14 -13.33 -5.04
C ILE A 90 2.38 -13.29 -4.15
N MET A 91 2.33 -12.53 -3.04
CA MET A 91 3.43 -12.45 -2.09
C MET A 91 3.79 -13.82 -1.50
N ALA A 92 2.79 -14.64 -1.15
CA ALA A 92 3.03 -15.97 -0.60
C ALA A 92 3.71 -16.88 -1.65
N GLU A 93 3.23 -16.82 -2.90
CA GLU A 93 3.80 -17.58 -4.03
C GLU A 93 5.26 -17.18 -4.30
N GLU A 94 5.55 -15.88 -4.40
CA GLU A 94 6.90 -15.35 -4.62
C GLU A 94 7.88 -15.70 -3.48
N ARG A 95 7.37 -15.87 -2.26
CA ARG A 95 8.15 -16.27 -1.10
C ARG A 95 8.26 -17.79 -0.93
N GLY A 96 7.69 -18.60 -1.82
CA GLY A 96 7.65 -20.04 -1.72
C GLY A 96 6.90 -20.55 -0.49
N LEU A 97 5.96 -19.75 0.05
CA LEU A 97 5.19 -20.10 1.23
C LEU A 97 3.95 -20.93 0.85
N PRO A 98 3.48 -21.83 1.73
CA PRO A 98 2.21 -22.52 1.53
C PRO A 98 1.06 -21.52 1.32
N ARG A 99 0.00 -21.99 0.63
CA ARG A 99 -1.21 -21.18 0.40
C ARG A 99 -1.72 -20.56 1.70
N ARG A 100 -1.94 -19.26 1.69
CA ARG A 100 -2.52 -18.52 2.82
C ARG A 100 -4.05 -18.47 2.71
N TRP A 101 -4.72 -18.73 3.82
CA TRP A 101 -6.17 -18.65 3.90
C TRP A 101 -6.56 -17.25 4.36
N VAL A 102 -7.28 -16.52 3.50
CA VAL A 102 -7.78 -15.17 3.80
C VAL A 102 -9.28 -15.26 4.00
N ILE A 103 -9.75 -15.06 5.23
CA ILE A 103 -11.16 -15.14 5.62
C ILE A 103 -11.69 -13.73 5.86
N PRO A 104 -12.46 -13.14 4.94
CA PRO A 104 -13.03 -11.83 5.15
C PRO A 104 -14.19 -11.87 6.14
N VAL A 105 -14.16 -11.06 7.18
CA VAL A 105 -15.23 -10.93 8.16
C VAL A 105 -15.92 -9.56 8.09
N PRO A 106 -17.26 -9.49 8.28
CA PRO A 106 -17.99 -8.24 8.10
C PRO A 106 -17.78 -7.20 9.21
N VAL A 107 -17.21 -7.58 10.36
CA VAL A 107 -17.32 -6.81 11.62
C VAL A 107 -15.96 -6.50 12.25
N LEU A 108 -14.97 -6.09 11.48
CA LEU A 108 -13.78 -5.48 12.09
C LEU A 108 -13.88 -3.96 11.94
N THR A 109 -14.01 -3.26 13.08
CA THR A 109 -13.90 -1.79 13.11
C THR A 109 -12.45 -1.39 12.77
N PRO A 110 -12.20 -0.19 12.22
CA PRO A 110 -10.85 0.29 11.94
C PRO A 110 -9.93 0.21 13.17
N ARG A 111 -10.51 0.38 14.36
CA ARG A 111 -9.79 0.32 15.63
C ARG A 111 -9.33 -1.11 15.96
N LEU A 112 -10.18 -2.12 15.76
CA LEU A 112 -9.82 -3.53 15.92
C LEU A 112 -8.82 -3.97 14.86
N SER A 113 -8.97 -3.52 13.62
CA SER A 113 -8.02 -3.80 12.53
C SER A 113 -6.63 -3.25 12.83
N SER A 114 -6.52 -2.03 13.36
CA SER A 114 -5.23 -1.42 13.70
C SER A 114 -4.54 -2.12 14.87
N LEU A 115 -5.31 -2.55 15.88
CA LEU A 115 -4.79 -3.33 17.01
C LEU A 115 -4.29 -4.70 16.55
N TRP A 116 -5.05 -5.38 15.68
CA TRP A 116 -4.65 -6.66 15.14
C TRP A 116 -3.36 -6.56 14.31
N ILE A 117 -3.25 -5.56 13.45
CA ILE A 117 -2.01 -5.28 12.71
C ILE A 117 -0.84 -5.04 13.67
N HIS A 118 -1.05 -4.31 14.75
CA HIS A 118 -0.01 -4.07 15.75
C HIS A 118 0.49 -5.35 16.44
N PHE A 119 -0.39 -6.30 16.73
CA PHE A 119 0.01 -7.59 17.32
C PHE A 119 0.82 -8.47 16.36
N VAL A 120 0.54 -8.38 15.09
CA VAL A 120 1.15 -9.25 14.06
C VAL A 120 2.41 -8.64 13.47
N THR A 121 2.52 -7.33 13.45
CA THR A 121 3.63 -6.59 12.82
C THR A 121 4.39 -5.75 13.85
N PRO A 122 5.71 -5.57 13.72
CA PRO A 122 6.49 -4.67 14.57
C PRO A 122 6.24 -3.17 14.25
N ILE A 123 5.25 -2.88 13.41
CA ILE A 123 4.94 -1.52 12.98
C ILE A 123 4.09 -0.83 14.06
N SER A 124 4.48 0.38 14.45
CA SER A 124 3.76 1.18 15.42
C SER A 124 2.31 1.42 14.98
N HIS A 125 1.36 1.31 15.90
CA HIS A 125 -0.06 1.60 15.67
C HIS A 125 -0.31 3.02 15.14
N ARG A 126 0.60 3.97 15.41
CA ARG A 126 0.54 5.35 14.90
C ARG A 126 0.70 5.42 13.38
N VAL A 127 1.42 4.46 12.79
CA VAL A 127 1.60 4.35 11.33
C VAL A 127 0.54 3.44 10.71
N ALA A 128 0.16 2.37 11.42
CA ALA A 128 -0.83 1.40 10.94
C ALA A 128 -2.24 2.01 10.82
N ARG A 129 -2.62 2.95 11.71
CA ARG A 129 -3.96 3.54 11.73
C ARG A 129 -4.27 4.39 10.48
N PRO A 130 -3.46 5.38 10.08
CA PRO A 130 -3.71 6.14 8.85
C PRO A 130 -3.74 5.26 7.60
N LEU A 131 -2.90 4.21 7.56
CA LEU A 131 -2.89 3.25 6.45
C LEU A 131 -4.19 2.45 6.40
N ALA A 132 -4.68 1.94 7.54
CA ALA A 132 -5.94 1.22 7.60
C ALA A 132 -7.16 2.12 7.26
N GLU A 133 -7.10 3.40 7.59
CA GLU A 133 -8.11 4.40 7.21
C GLU A 133 -8.05 4.68 5.70
N GLY A 134 -6.85 4.80 5.12
CA GLY A 134 -6.64 4.99 3.68
C GLY A 134 -7.16 3.84 2.82
N LEU A 135 -7.15 2.60 3.34
CA LEU A 135 -7.69 1.42 2.66
C LEU A 135 -9.23 1.42 2.49
N ARG A 136 -9.93 2.33 3.15
CA ARG A 136 -11.40 2.48 3.06
C ARG A 136 -11.84 3.44 1.96
N ASN A 137 -10.93 4.26 1.47
CA ASN A 137 -11.19 5.22 0.40
C ASN A 137 -10.76 4.58 -0.92
N GLU A 138 -11.74 4.24 -1.74
CA GLU A 138 -11.54 3.94 -3.16
C GLU A 138 -11.22 5.21 -3.95
#